data_37a1d422313862b70796db611e4006a0
#
_entry.id   37a1d422313862b70796db611e4006a0
#
_cell.length_a   1.000
_cell.length_b   1.000
_cell.length_c   1.000
_cell.angle_alpha   90.00
_cell.angle_beta   90.00
_cell.angle_gamma   90.00
#
_symmetry.space_group_name_H-M   'P 1'
#
loop_
_entity.id
_entity.type
_entity.pdbx_description
1 polymer ?
#
loop_
_entity_poly.entity_id
_entity_poly.type
_entity_poly.pdbx_seq_one_letter_code
_entity_poly.pdbx_strand_id
1 'polypeptide(L)'
;MLSINPKKTNVFVRYNVYVENEMTPDELAEVLYPKDELVYPIAKSIFEGDEDDVVAHLQNAIDAGRHPIDLINNALIKGMSIVSKLYDDGDLYLPDVIISAQAMVVGVNYCKSISTEEINSKGKIVCFVAEGDIHDIGKNIVSVLLKAKGFDVVDLGRDVPVEEVVESVLD
;
A
#
# COMPACT_ATOMS: atom_id res chain seq x y z
N MET A 1 -29.75 3.10 -31.76
CA MET A 1 -28.77 3.52 -30.76
C MET A 1 -27.62 2.54 -30.82
N LEU A 2 -26.40 2.97 -31.21
CA LEU A 2 -25.25 2.06 -31.27
C LEU A 2 -24.80 1.77 -29.83
N SER A 3 -24.95 0.52 -29.40
CA SER A 3 -24.40 0.05 -28.14
C SER A 3 -22.90 -0.19 -28.32
N ILE A 4 -22.08 0.69 -27.74
CA ILE A 4 -20.62 0.53 -27.72
C ILE A 4 -20.28 -0.29 -26.48
N ASN A 5 -19.65 -1.46 -26.67
CA ASN A 5 -19.15 -2.25 -25.53
C ASN A 5 -17.82 -1.64 -25.05
N PRO A 6 -17.77 -1.00 -23.89
CA PRO A 6 -16.62 -0.27 -23.40
C PRO A 6 -15.40 -1.17 -23.16
N LYS A 7 -15.61 -2.43 -22.83
CA LYS A 7 -14.52 -3.42 -22.62
C LYS A 7 -13.78 -3.83 -23.91
N LYS A 8 -14.29 -3.42 -25.08
CA LYS A 8 -13.73 -3.77 -26.40
C LYS A 8 -13.15 -2.59 -27.18
N THR A 9 -13.19 -1.37 -26.64
CA THR A 9 -12.68 -0.17 -27.34
C THR A 9 -11.70 0.59 -26.48
N ASN A 10 -10.53 0.96 -27.04
CA ASN A 10 -9.54 1.82 -26.39
C ASN A 10 -9.96 3.31 -26.39
N VAL A 11 -11.13 3.65 -26.90
CA VAL A 11 -11.61 5.04 -27.02
C VAL A 11 -11.85 5.64 -25.63
N PHE A 12 -12.40 4.86 -24.72
CA PHE A 12 -12.70 5.32 -23.35
C PHE A 12 -11.43 5.56 -22.54
N VAL A 13 -10.42 4.70 -22.67
CA VAL A 13 -9.10 4.88 -22.04
C VAL A 13 -8.42 6.15 -22.56
N ARG A 14 -8.53 6.45 -23.87
CA ARG A 14 -7.88 7.59 -24.50
C ARG A 14 -8.49 8.95 -24.08
N TYR A 15 -9.77 8.97 -23.71
CA TYR A 15 -10.48 10.18 -23.35
C TYR A 15 -10.90 10.24 -21.87
N ASN A 16 -10.35 9.34 -21.02
CA ASN A 16 -10.73 9.24 -19.60
C ASN A 16 -12.26 9.15 -19.37
N VAL A 17 -12.96 8.48 -20.27
CA VAL A 17 -14.40 8.23 -20.10
C VAL A 17 -14.55 6.97 -19.24
N TYR A 18 -14.90 7.16 -17.98
CA TYR A 18 -15.24 6.07 -17.09
C TYR A 18 -16.62 5.54 -17.47
N VAL A 19 -16.71 4.24 -17.66
CA VAL A 19 -17.99 3.53 -17.73
C VAL A 19 -18.30 3.08 -16.32
N GLU A 20 -19.42 3.50 -15.79
CA GLU A 20 -19.89 3.02 -14.47
C GLU A 20 -19.84 1.50 -14.46
N ASN A 21 -19.00 0.93 -13.61
CA ASN A 21 -19.05 -0.47 -13.27
C ASN A 21 -20.40 -0.72 -12.56
N GLU A 22 -21.02 -1.86 -12.84
CA GLU A 22 -22.23 -2.28 -12.14
C GLU A 22 -21.99 -2.54 -10.64
N MET A 23 -20.70 -2.71 -10.24
CA MET A 23 -20.25 -2.97 -8.86
C MET A 23 -19.42 -1.80 -8.34
N THR A 24 -19.63 -1.47 -7.08
CA THR A 24 -18.79 -0.51 -6.36
C THR A 24 -17.40 -1.09 -6.07
N PRO A 25 -16.36 -0.24 -5.78
CA PRO A 25 -15.05 -0.74 -5.38
C PRO A 25 -15.10 -1.71 -4.19
N ASP A 26 -15.99 -1.45 -3.21
CA ASP A 26 -16.19 -2.33 -2.05
C ASP A 26 -16.73 -3.70 -2.46
N GLU A 27 -17.73 -3.75 -3.34
CA GLU A 27 -18.29 -5.01 -3.86
C GLU A 27 -17.26 -5.80 -4.69
N LEU A 28 -16.41 -5.11 -5.43
CA LEU A 28 -15.31 -5.73 -6.18
C LEU A 28 -14.24 -6.29 -5.22
N ALA A 29 -13.91 -5.54 -4.17
CA ALA A 29 -12.96 -5.97 -3.14
C ALA A 29 -13.47 -7.22 -2.39
N GLU A 30 -14.78 -7.29 -2.07
CA GLU A 30 -15.38 -8.46 -1.40
C GLU A 30 -15.15 -9.77 -2.14
N VAL A 31 -15.17 -9.75 -3.47
CA VAL A 31 -14.88 -10.95 -4.28
C VAL A 31 -13.42 -11.37 -4.21
N LEU A 32 -12.52 -10.43 -3.93
CA LEU A 32 -11.06 -10.62 -3.97
C LEU A 32 -10.46 -10.96 -2.60
N TYR A 33 -11.20 -10.70 -1.50
CA TYR A 33 -10.67 -10.95 -0.15
C TYR A 33 -10.35 -12.44 0.09
N PRO A 34 -9.32 -12.71 0.90
CA PRO A 34 -9.03 -14.05 1.38
C PRO A 34 -10.22 -14.62 2.15
N LYS A 35 -10.47 -15.94 2.00
CA LYS A 35 -11.57 -16.63 2.69
C LYS A 35 -11.22 -17.09 4.12
N ASP A 36 -9.98 -16.91 4.55
CA ASP A 36 -9.53 -17.24 5.90
C ASP A 36 -10.08 -16.21 6.89
N GLU A 37 -10.78 -16.68 7.92
CA GLU A 37 -11.50 -15.84 8.91
C GLU A 37 -10.57 -14.88 9.68
N LEU A 38 -9.28 -15.21 9.85
CA LEU A 38 -8.30 -14.36 10.53
C LEU A 38 -7.58 -13.40 9.56
N VAL A 39 -7.48 -13.78 8.30
CA VAL A 39 -6.77 -13.01 7.26
C VAL A 39 -7.70 -11.99 6.60
N TYR A 40 -8.97 -12.36 6.39
CA TYR A 40 -9.99 -11.48 5.79
C TYR A 40 -10.09 -10.11 6.47
N PRO A 41 -10.29 -10.01 7.82
CA PRO A 41 -10.41 -8.70 8.46
C PRO A 41 -9.17 -7.83 8.26
N ILE A 42 -7.97 -8.41 8.32
CA ILE A 42 -6.71 -7.68 8.13
C ILE A 42 -6.63 -7.13 6.70
N ALA A 43 -6.92 -7.95 5.69
CA ALA A 43 -6.89 -7.52 4.30
C ALA A 43 -7.94 -6.43 4.02
N LYS A 44 -9.10 -6.52 4.67
CA LYS A 44 -10.17 -5.53 4.59
C LYS A 44 -9.75 -4.20 5.22
N SER A 45 -9.17 -4.21 6.42
CA SER A 45 -8.67 -2.98 7.07
C SER A 45 -7.58 -2.28 6.23
N ILE A 46 -6.73 -3.04 5.51
CA ILE A 46 -5.78 -2.45 4.56
C ILE A 46 -6.52 -1.74 3.41
N PHE A 47 -7.55 -2.36 2.85
CA PHE A 47 -8.33 -1.75 1.77
C PHE A 47 -9.06 -0.48 2.23
N GLU A 48 -9.65 -0.51 3.42
CA GLU A 48 -10.35 0.63 4.03
C GLU A 48 -9.38 1.71 4.54
N GLY A 49 -8.09 1.37 4.69
CA GLY A 49 -7.06 2.28 5.19
C GLY A 49 -7.17 2.55 6.69
N ASP A 50 -7.76 1.63 7.45
CA ASP A 50 -7.94 1.76 8.88
C ASP A 50 -6.73 1.23 9.65
N GLU A 51 -5.92 2.16 10.17
CA GLU A 51 -4.68 1.86 10.87
C GLU A 51 -4.92 1.17 12.22
N ASP A 52 -5.97 1.56 12.96
CA ASP A 52 -6.29 1.01 14.27
C ASP A 52 -6.85 -0.41 14.14
N ASP A 53 -7.75 -0.64 13.20
CA ASP A 53 -8.35 -1.94 12.93
C ASP A 53 -7.31 -2.94 12.39
N VAL A 54 -6.37 -2.51 11.56
CA VAL A 54 -5.24 -3.36 11.12
C VAL A 54 -4.49 -3.92 12.32
N VAL A 55 -4.12 -3.09 13.29
CA VAL A 55 -3.38 -3.53 14.49
C VAL A 55 -4.22 -4.48 15.34
N ALA A 56 -5.50 -4.15 15.57
CA ALA A 56 -6.40 -4.97 16.37
C ALA A 56 -6.61 -6.36 15.75
N HIS A 57 -6.82 -6.44 14.43
CA HIS A 57 -7.01 -7.70 13.72
C HIS A 57 -5.70 -8.53 13.64
N LEU A 58 -4.54 -7.87 13.50
CA LEU A 58 -3.24 -8.54 13.58
C LEU A 58 -3.03 -9.14 14.97
N GLN A 59 -3.31 -8.40 16.05
CA GLN A 59 -3.21 -8.91 17.41
C GLN A 59 -4.09 -10.15 17.60
N ASN A 60 -5.35 -10.10 17.18
CA ASN A 60 -6.26 -11.24 17.26
C ASN A 60 -5.73 -12.48 16.52
N ALA A 61 -5.16 -12.29 15.34
CA ALA A 61 -4.61 -13.38 14.56
C ALA A 61 -3.36 -14.00 15.23
N ILE A 62 -2.52 -13.17 15.85
CA ILE A 62 -1.33 -13.62 16.58
C ILE A 62 -1.73 -14.36 17.85
N ASP A 63 -2.70 -13.87 18.60
CA ASP A 63 -3.24 -14.53 19.78
C ASP A 63 -3.87 -15.89 19.42
N ALA A 64 -4.39 -16.02 18.20
CA ALA A 64 -4.85 -17.30 17.64
C ALA A 64 -3.72 -18.21 17.12
N GLY A 65 -2.46 -17.82 17.31
CA GLY A 65 -1.27 -18.60 16.97
C GLY A 65 -0.72 -18.41 15.55
N ARG A 66 -1.15 -17.36 14.83
CA ARG A 66 -0.56 -17.03 13.52
C ARG A 66 0.80 -16.38 13.70
N HIS A 67 1.75 -16.71 12.82
CA HIS A 67 3.08 -16.12 12.86
C HIS A 67 3.08 -14.72 12.20
N PRO A 68 3.75 -13.69 12.78
CA PRO A 68 3.75 -12.34 12.24
C PRO A 68 4.20 -12.24 10.78
N ILE A 69 5.24 -12.99 10.39
CA ILE A 69 5.74 -13.00 9.01
C ILE A 69 4.70 -13.56 8.04
N ASP A 70 3.98 -14.61 8.44
CA ASP A 70 2.90 -15.17 7.62
C ASP A 70 1.77 -14.18 7.43
N LEU A 71 1.44 -13.38 8.44
CA LEU A 71 0.43 -12.33 8.35
C LEU A 71 0.85 -11.19 7.42
N ILE A 72 2.13 -10.83 7.42
CA ILE A 72 2.64 -9.86 6.43
C ILE A 72 2.42 -10.39 5.01
N ASN A 73 2.82 -11.63 4.74
CA ASN A 73 2.78 -12.20 3.39
C ASN A 73 1.37 -12.55 2.91
N ASN A 74 0.53 -13.10 3.80
CA ASN A 74 -0.76 -13.68 3.44
C ASN A 74 -1.95 -12.78 3.76
N ALA A 75 -1.78 -11.73 4.58
CA ALA A 75 -2.83 -10.79 4.92
C ALA A 75 -2.54 -9.38 4.41
N LEU A 76 -1.48 -8.72 4.92
CA LEU A 76 -1.17 -7.33 4.57
C LEU A 76 -0.87 -7.16 3.07
N ILE A 77 0.01 -8.01 2.51
CA ILE A 77 0.33 -7.98 1.07
C ILE A 77 -0.89 -8.31 0.23
N LYS A 78 -1.78 -9.20 0.68
CA LYS A 78 -3.01 -9.51 -0.05
C LYS A 78 -3.97 -8.33 -0.07
N GLY A 79 -4.19 -7.65 1.06
CA GLY A 79 -4.97 -6.41 1.11
C GLY A 79 -4.44 -5.36 0.14
N MET A 80 -3.13 -5.09 0.18
CA MET A 80 -2.51 -4.12 -0.73
C MET A 80 -2.55 -4.55 -2.21
N SER A 81 -2.56 -5.86 -2.49
CA SER A 81 -2.70 -6.37 -3.85
C SER A 81 -4.10 -6.11 -4.42
N ILE A 82 -5.14 -6.17 -3.58
CA ILE A 82 -6.52 -5.80 -3.97
C ILE A 82 -6.59 -4.32 -4.33
N VAL A 83 -6.04 -3.46 -3.47
CA VAL A 83 -5.96 -2.00 -3.71
C VAL A 83 -5.24 -1.71 -5.03
N SER A 84 -4.07 -2.32 -5.24
CA SER A 84 -3.30 -2.13 -6.47
C SER A 84 -4.08 -2.57 -7.71
N LYS A 85 -4.78 -3.71 -7.64
CA LYS A 85 -5.59 -4.20 -8.75
C LYS A 85 -6.73 -3.25 -9.09
N LEU A 86 -7.49 -2.79 -8.10
CA LEU A 86 -8.64 -1.90 -8.33
C LEU A 86 -8.17 -0.51 -8.79
N TYR A 87 -7.00 -0.06 -8.35
CA TYR A 87 -6.37 1.14 -8.87
C TYR A 87 -5.97 0.99 -10.36
N ASP A 88 -5.36 -0.13 -10.73
CA ASP A 88 -4.98 -0.41 -12.12
C ASP A 88 -6.20 -0.57 -13.04
N ASP A 89 -7.32 -1.10 -12.50
CA ASP A 89 -8.59 -1.23 -13.21
C ASP A 89 -9.35 0.12 -13.32
N GLY A 90 -8.94 1.15 -12.56
CA GLY A 90 -9.52 2.49 -12.54
C GLY A 90 -10.71 2.65 -11.59
N ASP A 91 -10.93 1.70 -10.70
CA ASP A 91 -12.00 1.69 -9.70
C ASP A 91 -11.61 2.45 -8.41
N LEU A 92 -10.30 2.59 -8.13
CA LEU A 92 -9.76 3.40 -7.03
C LEU A 92 -8.91 4.56 -7.55
N TYR A 93 -8.70 5.57 -6.69
CA TYR A 93 -7.89 6.74 -6.97
C TYR A 93 -6.62 6.77 -6.12
N LEU A 94 -5.66 7.62 -6.49
CA LEU A 94 -4.39 7.74 -5.76
C LEU A 94 -4.53 8.01 -4.26
N PRO A 95 -5.47 8.85 -3.77
CA PRO A 95 -5.68 9.03 -2.33
C PRO A 95 -6.01 7.73 -1.60
N ASP A 96 -6.85 6.87 -2.20
CA ASP A 96 -7.24 5.58 -1.62
C ASP A 96 -6.01 4.68 -1.45
N VAL A 97 -5.14 4.63 -2.48
CA VAL A 97 -3.88 3.87 -2.44
C VAL A 97 -2.94 4.37 -1.34
N ILE A 98 -2.86 5.70 -1.14
CA ILE A 98 -2.01 6.30 -0.11
C ILE A 98 -2.48 5.91 1.29
N ILE A 99 -3.78 6.00 1.57
CA ILE A 99 -4.37 5.66 2.86
C ILE A 99 -4.14 4.17 3.16
N SER A 100 -4.43 3.30 2.20
CA SER A 100 -4.17 1.86 2.33
C SER A 100 -2.69 1.54 2.55
N ALA A 101 -1.78 2.26 1.87
CA ALA A 101 -0.34 2.08 2.06
C ALA A 101 0.13 2.52 3.45
N GLN A 102 -0.48 3.55 4.05
CA GLN A 102 -0.20 3.97 5.44
C GLN A 102 -0.63 2.88 6.42
N ALA A 103 -1.85 2.36 6.29
CA ALA A 103 -2.32 1.23 7.10
C ALA A 103 -1.41 0.00 6.96
N MET A 104 -0.91 -0.30 5.75
CA MET A 104 0.06 -1.37 5.55
C MET A 104 1.38 -1.11 6.28
N VAL A 105 1.92 0.10 6.25
CA VAL A 105 3.16 0.45 6.98
C VAL A 105 2.98 0.24 8.48
N VAL A 106 1.83 0.67 9.05
CA VAL A 106 1.50 0.46 10.46
C VAL A 106 1.46 -1.03 10.79
N GLY A 107 0.74 -1.82 10.00
CA GLY A 107 0.65 -3.27 10.19
C GLY A 107 1.99 -3.99 10.10
N VAL A 108 2.85 -3.64 9.13
CA VAL A 108 4.21 -4.21 9.01
C VAL A 108 5.07 -3.85 10.21
N ASN A 109 5.04 -2.59 10.66
CA ASN A 109 5.80 -2.14 11.83
C ASN A 109 5.34 -2.85 13.10
N TYR A 110 4.03 -3.04 13.26
CA TYR A 110 3.47 -3.82 14.36
C TYR A 110 4.00 -5.26 14.35
N CYS A 111 3.91 -5.97 13.23
CA CYS A 111 4.45 -7.32 13.09
C CYS A 111 5.96 -7.38 13.35
N LYS A 112 6.73 -6.39 12.91
CA LYS A 112 8.17 -6.28 13.20
C LYS A 112 8.45 -6.12 14.68
N SER A 113 7.66 -5.34 15.40
CA SER A 113 7.88 -5.05 16.82
C SER A 113 7.71 -6.27 17.73
N ILE A 114 6.90 -7.24 17.32
CA ILE A 114 6.60 -8.47 18.09
C ILE A 114 7.27 -9.73 17.53
N SER A 115 7.84 -9.66 16.33
CA SER A 115 8.61 -10.76 15.76
C SER A 115 9.98 -10.85 16.40
N THR A 116 10.38 -12.06 16.79
CA THR A 116 11.75 -12.36 17.24
C THR A 116 12.69 -12.64 16.07
N GLU A 117 12.16 -12.78 14.86
CA GLU A 117 12.92 -13.01 13.64
C GLU A 117 13.17 -11.68 12.92
N GLU A 118 14.34 -11.53 12.33
CA GLU A 118 14.63 -10.38 11.45
C GLU A 118 13.76 -10.46 10.20
N ILE A 119 12.86 -9.51 10.07
CA ILE A 119 12.10 -9.31 8.82
C ILE A 119 13.00 -8.57 7.86
N ASN A 120 13.62 -9.32 6.95
CA ASN A 120 14.54 -8.76 5.97
C ASN A 120 13.83 -7.73 5.08
N SER A 121 14.41 -6.52 5.04
CA SER A 121 14.04 -5.50 4.06
C SER A 121 14.44 -5.96 2.65
N LYS A 122 13.68 -5.54 1.64
CA LYS A 122 14.04 -5.74 0.22
C LYS A 122 15.28 -4.94 -0.20
N GLY A 123 15.70 -3.99 0.62
CA GLY A 123 16.82 -3.11 0.42
C GLY A 123 16.57 -1.76 1.07
N LYS A 124 17.65 -0.97 1.25
CA LYS A 124 17.61 0.39 1.79
C LYS A 124 17.46 1.38 0.62
N ILE A 125 16.60 2.38 0.76
CA ILE A 125 16.37 3.46 -0.22
C ILE A 125 16.47 4.79 0.52
N VAL A 126 17.25 5.72 0.00
CA VAL A 126 17.30 7.09 0.50
C VAL A 126 16.41 7.96 -0.37
N CYS A 127 15.44 8.65 0.25
CA CYS A 127 14.54 9.57 -0.39
C CYS A 127 14.81 11.00 0.10
N PHE A 128 14.89 11.95 -0.80
CA PHE A 128 15.10 13.35 -0.48
C PHE A 128 14.56 14.26 -1.57
N VAL A 129 14.42 15.56 -1.27
CA VAL A 129 14.25 16.62 -2.27
C VAL A 129 15.51 17.44 -2.30
N ALA A 130 16.03 17.69 -3.49
CA ALA A 130 17.31 18.33 -3.70
C ALA A 130 17.38 19.73 -3.08
N GLU A 131 18.59 20.16 -2.74
CA GLU A 131 18.88 21.52 -2.26
C GLU A 131 18.25 22.59 -3.16
N GLY A 132 17.60 23.56 -2.53
CA GLY A 132 16.87 24.64 -3.22
C GLY A 132 15.44 24.29 -3.65
N ASP A 133 15.01 23.04 -3.46
CA ASP A 133 13.62 22.64 -3.78
C ASP A 133 12.85 22.26 -2.50
N ILE A 134 11.66 22.83 -2.34
CA ILE A 134 10.77 22.59 -1.19
C ILE A 134 9.57 21.69 -1.50
N HIS A 135 9.44 21.21 -2.75
CA HIS A 135 8.29 20.44 -3.21
C HIS A 135 8.41 18.95 -2.81
N ASP A 136 7.97 18.60 -1.62
CA ASP A 136 8.15 17.27 -1.03
C ASP A 136 6.93 16.31 -1.15
N ILE A 137 5.76 16.79 -1.59
CA ILE A 137 4.53 16.00 -1.65
C ILE A 137 4.74 14.73 -2.49
N GLY A 138 5.28 14.85 -3.70
CA GLY A 138 5.53 13.71 -4.58
C GLY A 138 6.50 12.70 -3.97
N LYS A 139 7.58 13.18 -3.35
CA LYS A 139 8.55 12.34 -2.63
C LYS A 139 7.90 11.60 -1.46
N ASN A 140 7.05 12.28 -0.68
CA ASN A 140 6.38 11.67 0.47
C ASN A 140 5.46 10.52 0.04
N ILE A 141 4.71 10.70 -1.05
CA ILE A 141 3.87 9.64 -1.64
C ILE A 141 4.73 8.43 -2.04
N VAL A 142 5.82 8.66 -2.76
CA VAL A 142 6.73 7.59 -3.19
C VAL A 142 7.35 6.88 -1.98
N SER A 143 7.78 7.62 -0.97
CA SER A 143 8.36 7.06 0.27
C SER A 143 7.38 6.11 0.98
N VAL A 144 6.11 6.50 1.11
CA VAL A 144 5.07 5.65 1.74
C VAL A 144 4.85 4.38 0.92
N LEU A 145 4.73 4.49 -0.40
CA LEU A 145 4.53 3.34 -1.28
C LEU A 145 5.74 2.37 -1.25
N LEU A 146 6.96 2.88 -1.17
CA LEU A 146 8.17 2.04 -1.05
C LEU A 146 8.20 1.31 0.29
N LYS A 147 7.87 2.00 1.41
CA LYS A 147 7.74 1.36 2.73
C LYS A 147 6.69 0.24 2.70
N ALA A 148 5.52 0.48 2.11
CA ALA A 148 4.46 -0.51 1.94
C ALA A 148 4.90 -1.71 1.07
N LYS A 149 5.82 -1.51 0.14
CA LYS A 149 6.43 -2.59 -0.66
C LYS A 149 7.53 -3.36 0.07
N GLY A 150 7.88 -2.98 1.31
CA GLY A 150 8.84 -3.67 2.16
C GLY A 150 10.29 -3.21 2.01
N PHE A 151 10.51 -2.02 1.46
CA PHE A 151 11.83 -1.36 1.49
C PHE A 151 12.05 -0.63 2.82
N ASP A 152 13.31 -0.56 3.24
CA ASP A 152 13.74 0.32 4.32
C ASP A 152 14.02 1.70 3.72
N VAL A 153 13.19 2.69 4.08
CA VAL A 153 13.25 4.03 3.47
C VAL A 153 13.75 5.03 4.49
N VAL A 154 14.95 5.55 4.23
CA VAL A 154 15.52 6.70 4.91
C VAL A 154 15.04 7.96 4.21
N ASP A 155 14.23 8.75 4.88
CA ASP A 155 13.67 9.98 4.33
C ASP A 155 14.41 11.18 4.95
N LEU A 156 15.24 11.84 4.16
CA LEU A 156 16.04 12.99 4.57
C LEU A 156 15.22 14.32 4.54
N GLY A 157 13.99 14.27 4.04
CA GLY A 157 13.15 15.46 3.95
C GLY A 157 13.34 16.25 2.66
N ARG A 158 13.37 17.57 2.77
CA ARG A 158 13.43 18.50 1.64
C ARG A 158 14.59 19.49 1.82
N ASP A 159 14.99 20.12 0.72
CA ASP A 159 16.09 21.11 0.71
C ASP A 159 17.39 20.50 1.28
N VAL A 160 17.72 19.29 0.81
CA VAL A 160 18.81 18.48 1.37
C VAL A 160 20.11 18.72 0.59
N PRO A 161 21.18 19.15 1.27
CA PRO A 161 22.50 19.32 0.65
C PRO A 161 23.06 18.00 0.08
N VAL A 162 23.82 18.09 -1.00
CA VAL A 162 24.42 16.91 -1.67
C VAL A 162 25.29 16.10 -0.72
N GLU A 163 26.02 16.76 0.15
CA GLU A 163 26.93 16.13 1.13
C GLU A 163 26.16 15.21 2.09
N GLU A 164 24.99 15.66 2.58
CA GLU A 164 24.14 14.87 3.48
C GLU A 164 23.59 13.62 2.79
N VAL A 165 23.21 13.76 1.50
CA VAL A 165 22.75 12.61 0.70
C VAL A 165 23.87 11.57 0.55
N VAL A 166 25.09 12.02 0.23
CA VAL A 166 26.25 11.14 0.06
C VAL A 166 26.59 10.41 1.36
N GLU A 167 26.60 11.11 2.49
CA GLU A 167 26.83 10.50 3.81
C GLU A 167 25.79 9.43 4.13
N SER A 168 24.50 9.73 3.90
CA SER A 168 23.39 8.79 4.17
C SER A 168 23.39 7.54 3.28
N VAL A 169 24.02 7.59 2.11
CA VAL A 169 24.14 6.42 1.20
C VAL A 169 25.35 5.55 1.54
N LEU A 170 26.38 6.14 2.16
CA LEU A 170 27.62 5.42 2.50
C LEU A 170 27.53 4.68 3.84
N ASP A 171 26.58 5.04 4.72
CA ASP A 171 26.24 4.37 5.98
C ASP A 171 25.32 3.15 5.75
#